data_6e3d2345d743ba8e709a263207564159
#
_entry.id   6e3d2345d743ba8e709a263207564159
#
_cell.length_a   1.000
_cell.length_b   1.000
_cell.length_c   1.000
_cell.angle_alpha   90.00
_cell.angle_beta   90.00
_cell.angle_gamma   90.00
#
_symmetry.space_group_name_H-M   'P 1'
#
loop_
_entity.id
_entity.type
_entity.pdbx_description
1 polymer ?
#
loop_
_entity_poly.entity_id
_entity_poly.type
_entity_poly.pdbx_seq_one_letter_code
_entity_poly.pdbx_strand_id
1 'polypeptide(L)'
;MDVIEFWRYVLEQDADRLREFFCEDAYVNWHCTNEHFNVNEYIRANCEYPGEWTGELERTEKAGDMIITAAHVYPKDKSWSLHVTSFFKLEDSKIKSIDEYWAEDGEAPEWRKSLKVKLSNNLLVAVLQAMLAVCSGIKM
;
A
#
# COMPACT_ATOMS: atom_id res chain seq x y z
N MET A 1 14.45 10.43 -7.75
CA MET A 1 13.30 9.55 -8.05
C MET A 1 12.02 10.23 -7.57
N ASP A 2 10.99 10.26 -8.40
CA ASP A 2 9.65 10.72 -8.01
C ASP A 2 8.85 9.52 -7.45
N VAL A 3 8.72 9.45 -6.13
CA VAL A 3 8.05 8.34 -5.46
C VAL A 3 6.52 8.39 -5.59
N ILE A 4 5.96 9.58 -5.79
CA ILE A 4 4.52 9.72 -6.04
C ILE A 4 4.17 9.12 -7.40
N GLU A 5 4.99 9.40 -8.40
CA GLU A 5 4.82 8.83 -9.74
C GLU A 5 5.05 7.31 -9.76
N PHE A 6 6.05 6.82 -9.00
CA PHE A 6 6.26 5.38 -8.81
C PHE A 6 4.98 4.70 -8.29
N TRP A 7 4.39 5.22 -7.20
CA TRP A 7 3.17 4.67 -6.63
C TRP A 7 1.98 4.76 -7.58
N ARG A 8 1.89 5.80 -8.39
CA ARG A 8 0.86 5.89 -9.43
C ARG A 8 0.96 4.70 -10.40
N TYR A 9 2.16 4.40 -10.90
CA TYR A 9 2.35 3.27 -11.81
C TYR A 9 2.19 1.90 -11.13
N VAL A 10 2.51 1.78 -9.84
CA VAL A 10 2.19 0.57 -9.06
C VAL A 10 0.67 0.32 -9.08
N LEU A 11 -0.13 1.33 -8.79
CA LEU A 11 -1.59 1.23 -8.73
C LEU A 11 -2.23 1.04 -10.11
N GLU A 12 -1.69 1.71 -11.13
CA GLU A 12 -2.11 1.55 -12.53
C GLU A 12 -1.63 0.23 -13.15
N GLN A 13 -0.72 -0.48 -12.48
CA GLN A 13 -0.09 -1.71 -12.96
C GLN A 13 0.62 -1.53 -14.32
N ASP A 14 1.29 -0.38 -14.49
CA ASP A 14 2.04 -0.03 -15.70
C ASP A 14 3.46 -0.63 -15.64
N ALA A 15 3.60 -1.83 -16.20
CA ALA A 15 4.85 -2.59 -16.17
C ALA A 15 6.03 -1.87 -16.84
N ASP A 16 5.80 -1.21 -17.96
CA ASP A 16 6.87 -0.53 -18.73
C ASP A 16 7.39 0.70 -17.96
N ARG A 17 6.49 1.50 -17.41
CA ARG A 17 6.84 2.67 -16.61
C ARG A 17 7.50 2.30 -15.29
N LEU A 18 7.02 1.27 -14.61
CA LEU A 18 7.65 0.79 -13.37
C LEU A 18 9.11 0.37 -13.60
N ARG A 19 9.38 -0.31 -14.70
CA ARG A 19 10.73 -0.80 -15.03
C ARG A 19 11.77 0.32 -15.07
N GLU A 20 11.38 1.51 -15.52
CA GLU A 20 12.28 2.66 -15.66
C GLU A 20 12.83 3.18 -14.32
N PHE A 21 12.18 2.86 -13.20
CA PHE A 21 12.59 3.28 -11.86
C PHE A 21 13.74 2.46 -11.27
N PHE A 22 14.01 1.26 -11.79
CA PHE A 22 14.92 0.30 -11.19
C PHE A 22 16.31 0.28 -11.81
N CYS A 23 17.34 0.03 -10.96
CA CYS A 23 18.60 -0.49 -11.45
C CYS A 23 18.41 -1.88 -12.04
N GLU A 24 19.27 -2.27 -12.97
CA GLU A 24 19.17 -3.57 -13.63
C GLU A 24 19.26 -4.76 -12.66
N ASP A 25 20.12 -4.64 -11.64
CA ASP A 25 20.35 -5.65 -10.60
C ASP A 25 19.56 -5.41 -9.31
N ALA A 26 18.52 -4.57 -9.36
CA ALA A 26 17.67 -4.29 -8.21
C ALA A 26 16.85 -5.50 -7.76
N TYR A 27 16.43 -5.46 -6.50
CA TYR A 27 15.57 -6.50 -5.93
C TYR A 27 14.52 -5.90 -5.00
N VAL A 28 13.47 -6.66 -4.77
CA VAL A 28 12.37 -6.32 -3.86
C VAL A 28 12.12 -7.47 -2.90
N ASN A 29 11.96 -7.16 -1.62
CA ASN A 29 11.57 -8.11 -0.60
C ASN A 29 10.17 -7.78 -0.09
N TRP A 30 9.28 -8.75 -0.11
CA TRP A 30 7.99 -8.73 0.60
C TRP A 30 8.13 -9.55 1.88
N HIS A 31 8.42 -8.87 2.97
CA HIS A 31 8.79 -9.54 4.23
C HIS A 31 7.65 -10.34 4.88
N CYS A 32 6.40 -9.85 4.78
CA CYS A 32 5.26 -10.53 5.40
C CYS A 32 4.93 -11.87 4.75
N THR A 33 5.31 -12.08 3.49
CA THR A 33 5.13 -13.34 2.76
C THR A 33 6.45 -14.08 2.49
N ASN A 34 7.57 -13.51 2.97
CA ASN A 34 8.92 -14.07 2.80
C ASN A 34 9.30 -14.30 1.32
N GLU A 35 8.98 -13.32 0.48
CA GLU A 35 9.29 -13.36 -0.96
C GLU A 35 10.44 -12.42 -1.31
N HIS A 36 11.28 -12.86 -2.24
CA HIS A 36 12.40 -12.10 -2.80
C HIS A 36 12.30 -12.10 -4.31
N PHE A 37 12.23 -10.91 -4.91
CA PHE A 37 12.04 -10.72 -6.34
C PHE A 37 13.21 -10.01 -6.99
N ASN A 38 13.60 -10.45 -8.18
CA ASN A 38 14.29 -9.56 -9.12
C ASN A 38 13.27 -8.58 -9.74
N VAL A 39 13.74 -7.61 -10.54
CA VAL A 39 12.85 -6.58 -11.12
C VAL A 39 11.72 -7.19 -11.96
N ASN A 40 12.03 -8.17 -12.80
CA ASN A 40 11.02 -8.81 -13.66
C ASN A 40 9.96 -9.55 -12.85
N GLU A 41 10.38 -10.27 -11.82
CA GLU A 41 9.49 -11.00 -10.92
C GLU A 41 8.58 -10.05 -10.13
N TYR A 42 9.14 -8.95 -9.60
CA TYR A 42 8.36 -7.92 -8.90
C TYR A 42 7.30 -7.28 -9.82
N ILE A 43 7.71 -6.87 -11.02
CA ILE A 43 6.78 -6.27 -11.99
C ILE A 43 5.65 -7.24 -12.33
N ARG A 44 5.95 -8.52 -12.52
CA ARG A 44 4.93 -9.54 -12.75
C ARG A 44 4.01 -9.72 -11.54
N ALA A 45 4.57 -9.84 -10.34
CA ALA A 45 3.80 -9.99 -9.11
C ALA A 45 2.84 -8.81 -8.89
N ASN A 46 3.29 -7.59 -9.17
CA ASN A 46 2.46 -6.39 -9.05
C ASN A 46 1.43 -6.26 -10.18
N CYS A 47 1.85 -6.38 -11.44
CA CYS A 47 1.02 -6.05 -12.60
C CYS A 47 0.07 -7.18 -13.01
N GLU A 48 0.36 -8.43 -12.68
CA GLU A 48 -0.52 -9.58 -12.90
C GLU A 48 -1.48 -9.81 -11.73
N TYR A 49 -1.36 -9.05 -10.63
CA TYR A 49 -2.29 -9.12 -9.51
C TYR A 49 -3.70 -8.71 -9.99
N PRO A 50 -4.73 -9.55 -9.74
CA PRO A 50 -6.05 -9.31 -10.30
C PRO A 50 -6.74 -8.10 -9.70
N GLY A 51 -7.59 -7.45 -10.51
CA GLY A 51 -8.42 -6.32 -10.11
C GLY A 51 -7.89 -4.96 -10.54
N GLU A 52 -8.66 -3.94 -10.26
CA GLU A 52 -8.31 -2.55 -10.47
C GLU A 52 -8.03 -1.87 -9.12
N TRP A 53 -6.90 -1.19 -9.03
CA TRP A 53 -6.35 -0.69 -7.77
C TRP A 53 -6.31 0.83 -7.72
N THR A 54 -6.44 1.35 -6.51
CA THR A 54 -6.25 2.76 -6.18
C THR A 54 -5.67 2.87 -4.77
N GLY A 55 -5.36 4.07 -4.35
CA GLY A 55 -4.81 4.29 -3.01
C GLY A 55 -4.28 5.69 -2.82
N GLU A 56 -3.77 5.94 -1.65
CA GLU A 56 -3.11 7.18 -1.29
C GLU A 56 -1.76 6.92 -0.61
N LEU A 57 -0.83 7.81 -0.90
CA LEU A 57 0.44 7.88 -0.21
C LEU A 57 0.25 8.74 1.05
N GLU A 58 0.16 8.08 2.22
CA GLU A 58 -0.14 8.76 3.49
C GLU A 58 1.07 9.48 4.06
N ARG A 59 2.26 8.95 3.83
CA ARG A 59 3.49 9.49 4.39
C ARG A 59 4.69 9.20 3.49
N THR A 60 5.56 10.18 3.38
CA THR A 60 6.87 10.07 2.71
C THR A 60 7.95 10.72 3.57
N GLU A 61 9.03 9.98 3.83
CA GLU A 61 10.21 10.48 4.52
C GLU A 61 11.45 10.23 3.67
N LYS A 62 12.45 11.10 3.80
CA LYS A 62 13.74 10.95 3.13
C LYS A 62 14.88 10.95 4.15
N ALA A 63 15.79 10.00 4.01
CA ALA A 63 16.97 9.88 4.85
C ALA A 63 18.16 9.48 3.98
N GLY A 64 18.94 10.47 3.53
CA GLY A 64 20.07 10.26 2.62
C GLY A 64 19.61 9.69 1.27
N ASP A 65 20.10 8.51 0.92
CA ASP A 65 19.75 7.76 -0.29
C ASP A 65 18.52 6.85 -0.11
N MET A 66 17.83 6.98 1.02
CA MET A 66 16.64 6.21 1.35
C MET A 66 15.38 7.08 1.27
N ILE A 67 14.33 6.54 0.67
CA ILE A 67 12.96 7.06 0.76
C ILE A 67 12.12 6.02 1.51
N ILE A 68 11.32 6.48 2.46
CA ILE A 68 10.39 5.63 3.20
C ILE A 68 8.98 6.12 2.91
N THR A 69 8.09 5.22 2.56
CA THR A 69 6.67 5.56 2.33
C THR A 69 5.75 4.68 3.16
N ALA A 70 4.62 5.26 3.55
CA ALA A 70 3.47 4.50 4.01
C ALA A 70 2.31 4.78 3.05
N ALA A 71 1.74 3.73 2.49
CA ALA A 71 0.65 3.83 1.53
C ALA A 71 -0.55 3.00 1.99
N HIS A 72 -1.74 3.50 1.69
CA HIS A 72 -3.00 2.80 1.84
C HIS A 72 -3.50 2.41 0.45
N VAL A 73 -3.66 1.12 0.22
CA VAL A 73 -3.96 0.54 -1.10
C VAL A 73 -5.24 -0.29 -1.02
N TYR A 74 -6.12 -0.14 -1.99
CA TYR A 74 -7.38 -0.86 -2.01
C TYR A 74 -7.91 -1.02 -3.44
N PRO A 75 -8.73 -2.05 -3.71
CA PRO A 75 -9.42 -2.16 -4.99
C PRO A 75 -10.42 -1.01 -5.17
N LYS A 76 -10.73 -0.66 -6.41
CA LYS A 76 -11.65 0.45 -6.72
C LYS A 76 -13.05 0.28 -6.15
N ASP A 77 -13.50 -0.96 -5.94
CA ASP A 77 -14.78 -1.27 -5.28
C ASP A 77 -14.76 -1.08 -3.76
N LYS A 78 -13.56 -0.84 -3.18
CA LYS A 78 -13.34 -0.61 -1.74
C LYS A 78 -13.80 -1.75 -0.83
N SER A 79 -13.82 -2.99 -1.35
CA SER A 79 -14.25 -4.18 -0.61
C SER A 79 -13.30 -4.58 0.53
N TRP A 80 -12.02 -4.22 0.42
CA TRP A 80 -10.98 -4.46 1.40
C TRP A 80 -9.81 -3.50 1.18
N SER A 81 -8.82 -3.51 2.05
CA SER A 81 -7.67 -2.64 1.93
C SER A 81 -6.41 -3.20 2.58
N LEU A 82 -5.29 -2.61 2.23
CA LEU A 82 -3.95 -2.95 2.71
C LEU A 82 -3.22 -1.67 3.09
N HIS A 83 -2.38 -1.75 4.12
CA HIS A 83 -1.33 -0.77 4.35
C HIS A 83 0.02 -1.39 4.02
N VAL A 84 0.90 -0.58 3.46
CA VAL A 84 2.28 -0.98 3.16
C VAL A 84 3.25 0.08 3.60
N THR A 85 4.31 -0.36 4.29
CA THR A 85 5.49 0.46 4.52
C THR A 85 6.61 -0.02 3.62
N SER A 86 7.18 0.89 2.83
CA SER A 86 8.21 0.58 1.84
C SER A 86 9.46 1.41 2.12
N PHE A 87 10.61 0.73 2.14
CA PHE A 87 11.94 1.32 2.26
C PHE A 87 12.65 1.21 0.92
N PHE A 88 12.82 2.33 0.23
CA PHE A 88 13.50 2.40 -1.05
C PHE A 88 14.95 2.82 -0.84
N LYS A 89 15.89 1.98 -1.21
CA LYS A 89 17.29 2.37 -1.31
C LYS A 89 17.60 2.78 -2.74
N LEU A 90 18.17 3.98 -2.91
CA LEU A 90 18.49 4.54 -4.21
C LEU A 90 19.98 4.45 -4.51
N GLU A 91 20.31 4.27 -5.77
CA GLU A 91 21.64 4.37 -6.34
C GLU A 91 21.51 5.12 -7.68
N ASP A 92 22.23 6.24 -7.83
CA ASP A 92 22.15 7.10 -9.03
C ASP A 92 20.70 7.46 -9.42
N SER A 93 19.88 7.83 -8.43
CA SER A 93 18.47 8.21 -8.56
C SER A 93 17.53 7.07 -9.02
N LYS A 94 18.01 5.84 -9.06
CA LYS A 94 17.21 4.64 -9.35
C LYS A 94 17.10 3.74 -8.14
N ILE A 95 16.08 2.90 -8.12
CA ILE A 95 15.84 1.94 -7.04
C ILE A 95 16.86 0.82 -7.13
N LYS A 96 17.65 0.66 -6.07
CA LYS A 96 18.56 -0.47 -5.86
C LYS A 96 17.87 -1.62 -5.14
N SER A 97 17.06 -1.28 -4.16
CA SER A 97 16.24 -2.26 -3.44
C SER A 97 14.99 -1.63 -2.86
N ILE A 98 13.97 -2.46 -2.65
CA ILE A 98 12.78 -2.12 -1.87
C ILE A 98 12.57 -3.21 -0.83
N ASP A 99 12.39 -2.80 0.42
CA ASP A 99 11.92 -3.66 1.50
C ASP A 99 10.50 -3.25 1.86
N GLU A 100 9.52 -4.14 1.69
CA GLU A 100 8.11 -3.87 1.89
C GLU A 100 7.48 -4.75 2.95
N TYR A 101 6.64 -4.12 3.76
CA TYR A 101 5.86 -4.73 4.84
C TYR A 101 4.39 -4.47 4.58
N TRP A 102 3.71 -5.46 4.00
CA TRP A 102 2.30 -5.41 3.65
C TRP A 102 1.45 -6.00 4.76
N ALA A 103 0.36 -5.32 5.10
CA ALA A 103 -0.62 -5.81 6.05
C ALA A 103 -2.04 -5.55 5.55
N GLU A 104 -2.86 -6.57 5.60
CA GLU A 104 -4.30 -6.42 5.35
C GLU A 104 -4.96 -5.67 6.51
N ASP A 105 -5.81 -4.69 6.18
CA ASP A 105 -6.57 -3.95 7.18
C ASP A 105 -7.67 -4.82 7.79
N GLY A 106 -7.86 -4.70 9.08
CA GLY A 106 -8.82 -5.48 9.79
C GLY A 106 -9.23 -4.87 11.12
N GLU A 107 -10.12 -5.55 11.80
CA GLU A 107 -10.57 -5.12 13.11
C GLU A 107 -9.58 -5.50 14.22
N ALA A 108 -9.62 -4.72 15.29
CA ALA A 108 -8.90 -5.08 16.51
C ALA A 108 -9.46 -6.41 17.08
N PRO A 109 -8.60 -7.28 17.64
CA PRO A 109 -9.06 -8.50 18.27
C PRO A 109 -9.94 -8.20 19.50
N GLU A 110 -10.85 -9.10 19.83
CA GLU A 110 -11.88 -8.90 20.87
C GLU A 110 -11.31 -8.47 22.23
N TRP A 111 -10.17 -9.05 22.65
CA TRP A 111 -9.55 -8.68 23.92
C TRP A 111 -9.12 -7.19 23.97
N ARG A 112 -8.70 -6.60 22.82
CA ARG A 112 -8.40 -5.16 22.74
C ARG A 112 -9.64 -4.30 22.67
N LYS A 113 -10.68 -4.76 21.98
CA LYS A 113 -11.99 -4.06 21.95
C LYS A 113 -12.55 -3.89 23.35
N SER A 114 -12.39 -4.90 24.21
CA SER A 114 -12.83 -4.85 25.61
C SER A 114 -12.14 -3.78 26.45
N LEU A 115 -10.94 -3.34 26.07
CA LEU A 115 -10.21 -2.23 26.70
C LEU A 115 -10.79 -0.85 26.38
N LYS A 116 -11.77 -0.74 25.49
CA LYS A 116 -12.38 0.51 25.02
C LYS A 116 -11.36 1.52 24.49
N VAL A 117 -10.33 1.06 23.83
CA VAL A 117 -9.32 1.89 23.17
C VAL A 117 -9.98 2.70 22.06
N LYS A 118 -9.64 3.98 21.97
CA LYS A 118 -10.16 4.85 20.89
C LYS A 118 -9.66 4.38 19.54
N LEU A 119 -10.55 4.37 18.55
CA LEU A 119 -10.18 4.14 17.15
C LEU A 119 -9.48 5.38 16.57
N SER A 120 -8.60 5.18 15.61
CA SER A 120 -8.02 6.29 14.84
C SER A 120 -9.10 6.99 14.01
N ASN A 121 -8.92 8.28 13.71
CA ASN A 121 -9.91 9.08 13.01
C ASN A 121 -10.37 8.52 11.66
N ASN A 122 -9.50 7.77 10.98
CA ASN A 122 -9.82 7.18 9.68
C ASN A 122 -10.91 6.10 9.77
N LEU A 123 -10.93 5.34 10.87
CA LEU A 123 -11.97 4.33 11.10
C LEU A 123 -13.29 4.96 11.60
N LEU A 124 -13.22 6.08 12.32
CA LEU A 124 -14.41 6.79 12.81
C LEU A 124 -15.28 7.29 11.65
N VAL A 125 -14.65 7.78 10.58
CA VAL A 125 -15.35 8.23 9.36
C VAL A 125 -16.03 7.06 8.64
N ALA A 126 -15.36 5.92 8.53
CA ALA A 126 -15.93 4.73 7.92
C ALA A 126 -17.10 4.14 8.71
N VAL A 127 -17.00 4.12 10.05
CA VAL A 127 -18.07 3.64 10.93
C VAL A 127 -19.27 4.60 10.92
N LEU A 128 -19.03 5.91 10.92
CA LEU A 128 -20.10 6.92 10.79
C LEU A 128 -20.80 6.83 9.42
N GLN A 129 -20.06 6.61 8.34
CA GLN A 129 -20.63 6.41 7.00
C GLN A 129 -21.46 5.12 6.93
N ALA A 130 -20.99 4.02 7.51
CA ALA A 130 -21.74 2.77 7.58
C ALA A 130 -23.01 2.91 8.45
N MET A 131 -22.97 3.61 9.58
CA MET A 131 -24.14 3.88 10.42
C MET A 131 -25.17 4.78 9.73
N LEU A 132 -24.71 5.80 8.99
CA LEU A 132 -25.59 6.67 8.20
C LEU A 132 -26.27 5.91 7.04
N ALA A 133 -25.56 4.98 6.42
CA ALA A 133 -26.14 4.13 5.36
C ALA A 133 -27.23 3.19 5.90
N VAL A 134 -27.07 2.67 7.12
CA VAL A 134 -28.06 1.82 7.80
C VAL A 134 -29.27 2.66 8.23
N CYS A 135 -29.09 3.88 8.72
CA CYS A 135 -30.18 4.78 9.10
C CYS A 135 -30.98 5.32 7.91
N SER A 136 -30.35 5.47 6.74
CA SER A 136 -31.04 5.91 5.52
C SER A 136 -31.79 4.77 4.79
N GLY A 137 -31.54 3.50 5.15
CA GLY A 137 -32.25 2.32 4.65
C GLY A 137 -33.57 1.99 5.34
N ILE A 138 -33.93 2.71 6.40
CA ILE A 138 -35.23 2.58 7.09
C ILE A 138 -36.11 3.76 6.71
N LYS A 139 -36.54 3.79 5.47
CA LYS A 139 -37.81 4.45 5.08
C LYS A 139 -38.67 3.42 4.39
N MET A 140 -39.57 2.87 5.19
CA MET A 140 -40.78 2.31 4.62
C MET A 140 -41.59 3.39 3.89
#